data_7135339b7922d6bcf1b1dfc98691072f
#
_entry.id   7135339b7922d6bcf1b1dfc98691072f
#
_cell.length_a   1.000
_cell.length_b   1.000
_cell.length_c   1.000
_cell.angle_alpha   90.00
_cell.angle_beta   90.00
_cell.angle_gamma   90.00
#
_symmetry.space_group_name_H-M   'P 1'
#
loop_
_entity.id
_entity.type
_entity.pdbx_description
1 polymer ?
#
loop_
_entity_poly.entity_id
_entity_poly.type
_entity_poly.pdbx_seq_one_letter_code
_entity_poly.pdbx_strand_id
1 'polypeptide(L)'
;MINVNALITNCFQRVSLVDEGEVPTGTQASAGLADLQCLISELNTENDLLQNVQTLDTYASETIRFAVKPDRWFEVSSTDEIQSRIDAGKCLVYDIFKVGNTFYVIHPNGASLQFVTDEAWSHEMLKKYWPTFFVPEIPDRVLGLARRLGTKYIPLFPGDKLAIDSFTKMSLPTMFTSETETEEVHFPHLDDDPNYEPYMVEYFKISTNSIQNINYRVTFLKGIPKLTLKDTLHISSKYESMIEDGLCVKLCQRYKLMDIKPDYEADFETAKRGVARINAANRPMTYQVGRGRGWDAGYYELAGGDF
;
A
#
# COMPACT_ATOMS: atom_id res chain seq x y z
N MET A 1 12.48 -7.82 14.56
CA MET A 1 12.15 -8.67 13.38
C MET A 1 11.61 -9.97 13.89
N ILE A 2 10.41 -10.35 13.49
CA ILE A 2 9.69 -11.51 14.02
C ILE A 2 9.59 -12.55 12.91
N ASN A 3 10.16 -13.73 13.10
CA ASN A 3 10.01 -14.85 12.15
C ASN A 3 8.59 -15.40 12.24
N VAL A 4 7.87 -15.45 11.12
CA VAL A 4 6.45 -15.86 11.05
C VAL A 4 6.24 -17.28 11.55
N ASN A 5 7.07 -18.22 11.10
CA ASN A 5 6.92 -19.63 11.51
C ASN A 5 7.21 -19.84 13.00
N ALA A 6 8.24 -19.18 13.53
CA ALA A 6 8.56 -19.23 14.95
C ALA A 6 7.44 -18.62 15.80
N LEU A 7 6.89 -17.48 15.40
CA LEU A 7 5.76 -16.84 16.07
C LEU A 7 4.54 -17.77 16.13
N ILE A 8 4.17 -18.37 15.01
CA ILE A 8 3.03 -19.30 14.95
C ILE A 8 3.29 -20.50 15.86
N THR A 9 4.49 -21.09 15.79
CA THR A 9 4.85 -22.24 16.62
C THR A 9 4.75 -21.91 18.11
N ASN A 10 5.31 -20.77 18.52
CA ASN A 10 5.24 -20.32 19.92
C ASN A 10 3.78 -20.12 20.38
N CYS A 11 2.92 -19.54 19.56
CA CYS A 11 1.52 -19.35 19.91
C CYS A 11 0.77 -20.68 20.03
N PHE A 12 1.03 -21.66 19.15
CA PHE A 12 0.43 -23.00 19.27
C PHE A 12 0.86 -23.72 20.55
N GLN A 13 2.12 -23.58 20.96
CA GLN A 13 2.63 -24.13 22.23
C GLN A 13 2.02 -23.43 23.44
N ARG A 14 1.93 -22.07 23.43
CA ARG A 14 1.32 -21.28 24.51
C ARG A 14 -0.13 -21.65 24.78
N VAL A 15 -0.93 -21.93 23.74
CA VAL A 15 -2.33 -22.36 23.90
C VAL A 15 -2.48 -23.88 24.06
N SER A 16 -1.37 -24.63 24.24
CA SER A 16 -1.33 -26.08 24.46
C SER A 16 -1.97 -26.92 23.34
N LEU A 17 -1.94 -26.42 22.10
CA LEU A 17 -2.36 -27.16 20.91
C LEU A 17 -1.26 -28.09 20.37
N VAL A 18 -0.02 -27.80 20.76
CA VAL A 18 1.19 -28.57 20.41
C VAL A 18 2.08 -28.58 21.63
N ASP A 19 2.74 -29.71 21.91
CA ASP A 19 3.62 -29.85 23.07
C ASP A 19 4.89 -29.00 22.93
N GLU A 20 5.53 -28.69 24.07
CA GLU A 20 6.77 -27.93 24.09
C GLU A 20 7.87 -28.66 23.31
N GLY A 21 8.46 -27.98 22.33
CA GLY A 21 9.50 -28.55 21.45
C GLY A 21 8.94 -29.22 20.17
N GLU A 22 7.64 -29.40 20.05
CA GLU A 22 7.01 -29.85 18.81
C GLU A 22 6.64 -28.64 17.90
N VAL A 23 6.45 -28.95 16.62
CA VAL A 23 6.03 -27.96 15.61
C VAL A 23 4.62 -28.27 15.10
N PRO A 24 3.82 -27.25 14.79
CA PRO A 24 2.50 -27.45 14.22
C PRO A 24 2.57 -28.23 12.90
N THR A 25 1.56 -29.06 12.65
CA THR A 25 1.41 -29.71 11.33
C THR A 25 1.24 -28.68 10.23
N GLY A 26 1.50 -29.05 8.98
CA GLY A 26 1.37 -28.13 7.83
C GLY A 26 -0.02 -27.48 7.75
N THR A 27 -1.09 -28.22 8.09
CA THR A 27 -2.46 -27.68 8.12
C THR A 27 -2.65 -26.68 9.26
N GLN A 28 -2.12 -26.97 10.45
CA GLN A 28 -2.15 -26.07 11.60
C GLN A 28 -1.35 -24.80 11.33
N ALA A 29 -0.13 -24.93 10.78
CA ALA A 29 0.71 -23.79 10.43
C ALA A 29 0.04 -22.89 9.39
N SER A 30 -0.63 -23.45 8.38
CA SER A 30 -1.39 -22.69 7.38
C SER A 30 -2.59 -21.97 7.99
N ALA A 31 -3.29 -22.61 8.93
CA ALA A 31 -4.40 -22.00 9.66
C ALA A 31 -3.91 -20.85 10.55
N GLY A 32 -2.81 -21.05 11.29
CA GLY A 32 -2.18 -19.99 12.10
C GLY A 32 -1.69 -18.82 11.25
N LEU A 33 -1.17 -19.09 10.05
CA LEU A 33 -0.77 -18.04 9.10
C LEU A 33 -1.96 -17.18 8.64
N ALA A 34 -3.09 -17.82 8.33
CA ALA A 34 -4.30 -17.10 7.95
C ALA A 34 -4.84 -16.22 9.09
N ASP A 35 -4.81 -16.74 10.34
CA ASP A 35 -5.21 -15.99 11.53
C ASP A 35 -4.26 -14.84 11.82
N LEU A 36 -2.96 -15.03 11.65
CA LEU A 36 -1.95 -13.98 11.78
C LEU A 36 -2.16 -12.87 10.74
N GLN A 37 -2.39 -13.23 9.47
CA GLN A 37 -2.66 -12.26 8.40
C GLN A 37 -3.90 -11.41 8.71
N CYS A 38 -4.97 -12.06 9.18
CA CYS A 38 -6.20 -11.38 9.58
C CYS A 38 -5.96 -10.41 10.75
N LEU A 39 -5.28 -10.86 11.81
CA LEU A 39 -4.93 -10.04 12.97
C LEU A 39 -4.12 -8.81 12.58
N ILE A 40 -3.08 -8.97 11.78
CA ILE A 40 -2.22 -7.87 11.36
C ILE A 40 -3.01 -6.85 10.53
N SER A 41 -3.89 -7.33 9.65
CA SER A 41 -4.78 -6.44 8.87
C SER A 41 -5.73 -5.64 9.77
N GLU A 42 -6.34 -6.29 10.78
CA GLU A 42 -7.18 -5.62 11.77
C GLU A 42 -6.40 -4.54 12.55
N LEU A 43 -5.22 -4.89 13.08
CA LEU A 43 -4.37 -3.96 13.83
C LEU A 43 -3.89 -2.78 12.97
N ASN A 44 -3.59 -3.02 11.69
CA ASN A 44 -3.21 -1.96 10.76
C ASN A 44 -4.38 -0.99 10.52
N THR A 45 -5.59 -1.52 10.37
CA THR A 45 -6.81 -0.72 10.18
C THR A 45 -7.14 0.12 11.41
N GLU A 46 -6.92 -0.38 12.61
CA GLU A 46 -7.13 0.32 13.88
C GLU A 46 -6.05 1.37 14.22
N ASN A 47 -5.07 1.59 13.38
CA ASN A 47 -3.89 2.45 13.60
C ASN A 47 -2.96 2.04 14.75
N ASP A 48 -3.08 0.85 15.27
CA ASP A 48 -2.21 0.38 16.34
C ASP A 48 -0.77 0.12 15.84
N LEU A 49 -0.61 -0.14 14.54
CA LEU A 49 0.68 -0.35 13.87
C LEU A 49 1.13 0.87 13.06
N LEU A 50 1.20 2.05 13.67
CA LEU A 50 1.60 3.30 13.01
C LEU A 50 3.01 3.27 12.36
N GLN A 51 3.83 2.28 12.67
CA GLN A 51 5.15 2.11 12.04
C GLN A 51 5.10 1.69 10.57
N ASN A 52 3.94 1.27 10.07
CA ASN A 52 3.71 1.05 8.66
C ASN A 52 3.41 2.35 7.88
N VAL A 53 3.60 3.51 8.53
CA VAL A 53 3.46 4.81 7.87
C VAL A 53 4.62 5.03 6.91
N GLN A 54 4.30 5.38 5.68
CA GLN A 54 5.25 5.82 4.68
C GLN A 54 4.89 7.20 4.18
N THR A 55 5.92 7.99 3.87
CA THR A 55 5.78 9.30 3.27
C THR A 55 6.51 9.33 1.95
N LEU A 56 5.83 9.78 0.90
CA LEU A 56 6.40 9.94 -0.44
C LEU A 56 6.11 11.33 -0.97
N ASP A 57 7.10 11.93 -1.64
CA ASP A 57 6.94 13.19 -2.35
C ASP A 57 6.72 12.92 -3.85
N THR A 58 5.80 13.66 -4.46
CA THR A 58 5.48 13.53 -5.89
C THR A 58 5.12 14.87 -6.52
N TYR A 59 5.16 14.90 -7.85
CA TYR A 59 4.72 16.00 -8.66
C TYR A 59 3.56 15.55 -9.55
N ALA A 60 2.36 15.99 -9.23
CA ALA A 60 1.13 15.56 -9.88
C ALA A 60 0.11 16.71 -9.99
N SER A 61 -0.92 16.50 -10.82
CA SER A 61 -2.05 17.43 -10.94
C SER A 61 -3.24 16.96 -10.10
N GLU A 62 -4.27 16.47 -10.76
CA GLU A 62 -5.55 16.09 -10.14
C GLU A 62 -5.45 14.76 -9.39
N THR A 63 -4.57 13.85 -9.82
CA THR A 63 -4.61 12.46 -9.39
C THR A 63 -3.21 11.94 -9.07
N ILE A 64 -3.10 11.26 -7.93
CA ILE A 64 -1.93 10.48 -7.54
C ILE A 64 -2.39 9.02 -7.46
N ARG A 65 -1.73 8.13 -8.17
CA ARG A 65 -2.08 6.71 -8.23
C ARG A 65 -0.96 5.85 -7.68
N PHE A 66 -1.33 4.89 -6.85
CA PHE A 66 -0.48 3.79 -6.41
C PHE A 66 -0.99 2.51 -7.03
N ALA A 67 -0.10 1.66 -7.50
CA ALA A 67 -0.47 0.32 -7.97
C ALA A 67 0.60 -0.69 -7.56
N VAL A 68 0.18 -1.94 -7.37
CA VAL A 68 1.12 -3.06 -7.34
C VAL A 68 1.63 -3.25 -8.75
N LYS A 69 2.94 -3.35 -8.90
CA LYS A 69 3.55 -3.50 -10.21
C LYS A 69 3.14 -4.84 -10.83
N PRO A 70 2.46 -4.85 -11.99
CA PRO A 70 2.21 -6.08 -12.72
C PRO A 70 3.52 -6.76 -13.11
N ASP A 71 3.59 -8.08 -13.02
CA ASP A 71 4.81 -8.85 -13.29
C ASP A 71 5.38 -8.64 -14.69
N ARG A 72 4.51 -8.26 -15.63
CA ARG A 72 4.85 -8.08 -17.05
C ARG A 72 5.07 -6.64 -17.47
N TRP A 73 5.15 -5.72 -16.51
CA TRP A 73 5.44 -4.30 -16.73
C TRP A 73 6.86 -4.00 -16.27
N PHE A 74 7.67 -3.42 -17.16
CA PHE A 74 9.07 -3.14 -16.91
C PHE A 74 9.38 -1.66 -17.15
N GLU A 75 10.16 -1.06 -16.28
CA GLU A 75 10.77 0.23 -16.52
C GLU A 75 12.27 0.01 -16.77
N VAL A 76 12.75 0.44 -17.93
CA VAL A 76 14.12 0.22 -18.40
C VAL A 76 14.74 1.52 -18.88
N SER A 77 16.06 1.56 -18.94
CA SER A 77 16.80 2.78 -19.26
C SER A 77 16.88 3.07 -20.76
N SER A 78 16.79 2.04 -21.62
CA SER A 78 16.92 2.17 -23.06
C SER A 78 16.22 1.03 -23.81
N THR A 79 16.02 1.23 -25.12
CA THR A 79 15.53 0.18 -26.02
C THR A 79 16.54 -0.96 -26.21
N ASP A 80 17.84 -0.70 -26.03
CA ASP A 80 18.89 -1.73 -26.11
C ASP A 80 18.70 -2.76 -24.99
N GLU A 81 18.22 -2.32 -23.81
CA GLU A 81 17.89 -3.24 -22.73
C GLU A 81 16.71 -4.15 -23.10
N ILE A 82 15.70 -3.62 -23.79
CA ILE A 82 14.58 -4.43 -24.30
C ILE A 82 15.11 -5.49 -25.29
N GLN A 83 15.92 -5.09 -26.26
CA GLN A 83 16.51 -6.01 -27.23
C GLN A 83 17.35 -7.08 -26.56
N SER A 84 18.19 -6.70 -25.60
CA SER A 84 19.00 -7.63 -24.81
C SER A 84 18.17 -8.67 -24.06
N ARG A 85 16.98 -8.27 -23.54
CA ARG A 85 16.06 -9.20 -22.89
C ARG A 85 15.37 -10.14 -23.87
N ILE A 86 15.02 -9.67 -25.07
CA ILE A 86 14.49 -10.50 -26.17
C ILE A 86 15.53 -11.54 -26.55
N ASP A 87 16.77 -11.13 -26.82
CA ASP A 87 17.86 -12.01 -27.22
C ASP A 87 18.20 -13.06 -26.15
N ALA A 88 18.02 -12.70 -24.88
CA ALA A 88 18.19 -13.60 -23.75
C ALA A 88 16.99 -14.51 -23.46
N GLY A 89 15.91 -14.45 -24.27
CA GLY A 89 14.69 -15.24 -24.07
C GLY A 89 13.93 -14.90 -22.76
N LYS A 90 14.06 -13.66 -22.27
CA LYS A 90 13.44 -13.19 -21.02
C LYS A 90 12.18 -12.35 -21.22
N CYS A 91 11.70 -12.25 -22.44
CA CYS A 91 10.47 -11.54 -22.78
C CYS A 91 9.38 -12.54 -23.19
N LEU A 92 8.16 -12.18 -22.83
CA LEU A 92 6.96 -12.85 -23.31
C LEU A 92 6.18 -11.91 -24.23
N VAL A 93 5.33 -12.47 -25.07
CA VAL A 93 4.40 -11.69 -25.90
C VAL A 93 3.53 -10.83 -24.96
N TYR A 94 3.34 -9.57 -25.31
CA TYR A 94 2.63 -8.53 -24.57
C TYR A 94 3.30 -8.03 -23.28
N ASP A 95 4.58 -8.34 -23.05
CA ASP A 95 5.33 -7.62 -22.03
C ASP A 95 5.40 -6.13 -22.38
N ILE A 96 5.23 -5.28 -21.37
CA ILE A 96 5.19 -3.83 -21.54
C ILE A 96 6.44 -3.21 -20.94
N PHE A 97 7.12 -2.41 -21.75
CA PHE A 97 8.32 -1.68 -21.34
C PHE A 97 8.09 -0.18 -21.42
N LYS A 98 8.48 0.54 -20.37
CA LYS A 98 8.54 1.99 -20.37
C LYS A 98 10.00 2.45 -20.44
N VAL A 99 10.31 3.26 -21.43
CA VAL A 99 11.61 3.94 -21.62
C VAL A 99 11.35 5.44 -21.59
N GLY A 100 11.68 6.12 -20.51
CA GLY A 100 11.33 7.54 -20.34
C GLY A 100 9.81 7.76 -20.40
N ASN A 101 9.33 8.43 -21.43
CA ASN A 101 7.90 8.70 -21.65
C ASN A 101 7.28 7.86 -22.78
N THR A 102 7.97 6.86 -23.27
CA THR A 102 7.52 6.00 -24.37
C THR A 102 7.27 4.59 -23.86
N PHE A 103 6.17 3.98 -24.33
CA PHE A 103 5.86 2.59 -24.08
C PHE A 103 6.21 1.73 -25.27
N TYR A 104 6.63 0.52 -24.99
CA TYR A 104 6.92 -0.53 -25.95
C TYR A 104 6.20 -1.80 -25.53
N VAL A 105 5.60 -2.49 -26.48
CA VAL A 105 4.91 -3.75 -26.27
C VAL A 105 5.60 -4.83 -27.09
N ILE A 106 5.80 -6.00 -26.51
CA ILE A 106 6.40 -7.15 -27.21
C ILE A 106 5.34 -7.84 -28.05
N HIS A 107 5.58 -7.91 -29.35
CA HIS A 107 4.76 -8.59 -30.32
C HIS A 107 5.44 -9.81 -30.93
N PRO A 108 4.66 -10.83 -31.36
CA PRO A 108 5.18 -11.92 -32.19
C PRO A 108 5.51 -11.40 -33.58
N ASN A 109 6.66 -11.80 -34.12
CA ASN A 109 7.06 -11.55 -35.50
C ASN A 109 7.56 -12.87 -36.11
N GLY A 110 6.63 -13.67 -36.60
CA GLY A 110 6.92 -15.03 -37.02
C GLY A 110 7.41 -15.88 -35.83
N ALA A 111 8.64 -16.41 -35.93
CA ALA A 111 9.28 -17.20 -34.90
C ALA A 111 10.07 -16.37 -33.89
N SER A 112 10.17 -15.06 -34.07
CA SER A 112 10.90 -14.13 -33.18
C SER A 112 9.95 -13.17 -32.49
N LEU A 113 10.49 -12.38 -31.52
CA LEU A 113 9.79 -11.30 -30.87
C LEU A 113 10.33 -9.96 -31.37
N GLN A 114 9.47 -8.98 -31.45
CA GLN A 114 9.84 -7.58 -31.71
C GLN A 114 9.13 -6.67 -30.73
N PHE A 115 9.63 -5.45 -30.51
CA PHE A 115 8.91 -4.44 -29.76
C PHE A 115 8.38 -3.35 -30.69
N VAL A 116 7.17 -2.88 -30.39
CA VAL A 116 6.47 -1.86 -31.17
C VAL A 116 6.21 -0.65 -30.27
N THR A 117 6.36 0.54 -30.82
CA THR A 117 6.04 1.80 -30.15
C THR A 117 5.07 2.62 -30.97
N ASP A 118 4.22 3.37 -30.28
CA ASP A 118 3.39 4.45 -30.78
C ASP A 118 3.45 5.61 -29.79
N GLU A 119 4.06 6.72 -30.16
CA GLU A 119 4.28 7.83 -29.27
C GLU A 119 2.97 8.48 -28.78
N ALA A 120 1.98 8.61 -29.64
CA ALA A 120 0.68 9.18 -29.29
C ALA A 120 -0.07 8.28 -28.31
N TRP A 121 -0.11 6.99 -28.61
CA TRP A 121 -0.69 5.98 -27.75
C TRP A 121 0.05 5.86 -26.43
N SER A 122 1.39 5.87 -26.43
CA SER A 122 2.21 5.83 -25.24
C SER A 122 1.95 7.03 -24.32
N HIS A 123 1.76 8.24 -24.88
CA HIS A 123 1.46 9.42 -24.09
C HIS A 123 0.10 9.32 -23.39
N GLU A 124 -0.94 8.83 -24.08
CA GLU A 124 -2.25 8.59 -23.49
C GLU A 124 -2.19 7.52 -22.39
N MET A 125 -1.48 6.42 -22.65
CA MET A 125 -1.30 5.34 -21.66
C MET A 125 -0.55 5.80 -20.42
N LEU A 126 0.50 6.61 -20.61
CA LEU A 126 1.23 7.20 -19.48
C LEU A 126 0.30 8.05 -18.61
N LYS A 127 -0.53 8.86 -19.24
CA LYS A 127 -1.45 9.76 -18.55
C LYS A 127 -2.58 9.00 -17.86
N LYS A 128 -3.10 7.97 -18.47
CA LYS A 128 -4.30 7.25 -18.03
C LYS A 128 -3.99 6.10 -17.07
N TYR A 129 -3.00 5.27 -17.36
CA TYR A 129 -2.84 3.99 -16.69
C TYR A 129 -1.55 3.88 -15.85
N TRP A 130 -0.46 4.56 -16.24
CA TRP A 130 0.78 4.40 -15.49
C TRP A 130 0.67 5.05 -14.10
N PRO A 131 0.88 4.30 -13.01
CA PRO A 131 0.73 4.86 -11.67
C PRO A 131 1.82 5.89 -11.36
N THR A 132 1.54 6.77 -10.42
CA THR A 132 2.54 7.71 -9.88
C THR A 132 3.61 6.94 -9.11
N PHE A 133 3.19 5.89 -8.40
CA PHE A 133 4.07 5.04 -7.61
C PHE A 133 3.73 3.56 -7.81
N PHE A 134 4.76 2.75 -8.01
CA PHE A 134 4.66 1.31 -7.79
C PHE A 134 4.96 1.01 -6.33
N VAL A 135 4.10 0.20 -5.72
CA VAL A 135 4.21 -0.22 -4.33
C VAL A 135 4.14 -1.74 -4.24
N PRO A 136 4.77 -2.37 -3.24
CA PRO A 136 4.67 -3.82 -3.06
C PRO A 136 3.24 -4.28 -2.76
N GLU A 137 2.49 -3.46 -2.04
CA GLU A 137 1.10 -3.67 -1.67
C GLU A 137 0.35 -2.34 -1.73
N ILE A 138 -0.92 -2.39 -2.12
CA ILE A 138 -1.80 -1.22 -2.14
C ILE A 138 -1.87 -0.60 -0.74
N PRO A 139 -1.77 0.74 -0.61
CA PRO A 139 -1.95 1.41 0.67
C PRO A 139 -3.33 1.12 1.27
N ASP A 140 -3.38 0.82 2.57
CA ASP A 140 -4.66 0.61 3.25
C ASP A 140 -5.46 1.91 3.34
N ARG A 141 -4.77 3.03 3.62
CA ARG A 141 -5.39 4.37 3.64
C ARG A 141 -4.37 5.50 3.60
N VAL A 142 -4.83 6.69 3.19
CA VAL A 142 -4.09 7.94 3.32
C VAL A 142 -4.32 8.52 4.71
N LEU A 143 -3.22 8.84 5.39
CA LEU A 143 -3.23 9.55 6.68
C LEU A 143 -3.22 11.07 6.49
N GLY A 144 -2.63 11.53 5.39
CA GLY A 144 -2.56 12.94 5.06
C GLY A 144 -1.97 13.21 3.69
N LEU A 145 -2.40 14.30 3.10
CA LEU A 145 -1.84 14.86 1.88
C LEU A 145 -1.49 16.32 2.15
N ALA A 146 -0.29 16.74 1.79
CA ALA A 146 0.14 18.11 1.89
C ALA A 146 0.72 18.60 0.57
N ARG A 147 0.44 19.85 0.19
CA ARG A 147 1.06 20.51 -0.95
C ARG A 147 2.28 21.30 -0.52
N ARG A 148 3.29 21.38 -1.36
CA ARG A 148 4.48 22.18 -1.10
C ARG A 148 4.24 23.63 -1.52
N LEU A 149 4.56 24.56 -0.63
CA LEU A 149 4.59 25.99 -0.91
C LEU A 149 5.93 26.57 -0.44
N GLY A 150 6.84 26.82 -1.38
CA GLY A 150 8.22 27.18 -1.06
C GLY A 150 8.95 26.05 -0.32
N THR A 151 9.36 26.29 0.92
CA THR A 151 10.01 25.29 1.80
C THR A 151 9.02 24.58 2.74
N LYS A 152 7.75 25.03 2.80
CA LYS A 152 6.75 24.47 3.72
C LYS A 152 5.79 23.52 3.01
N TYR A 153 5.24 22.57 3.76
CA TYR A 153 4.15 21.71 3.34
C TYR A 153 2.86 22.16 4.03
N ILE A 154 1.83 22.42 3.25
CA ILE A 154 0.51 22.86 3.72
C ILE A 154 -0.44 21.66 3.57
N PRO A 155 -1.01 21.14 4.67
CA PRO A 155 -1.93 20.03 4.62
C PRO A 155 -3.20 20.38 3.85
N LEU A 156 -3.75 19.38 3.14
CA LEU A 156 -5.05 19.42 2.51
C LEU A 156 -6.08 18.75 3.44
N PHE A 157 -7.34 19.19 3.33
CA PHE A 157 -8.42 18.59 4.10
C PHE A 157 -8.97 17.35 3.38
N PRO A 158 -9.22 16.24 4.11
CA PRO A 158 -9.95 15.12 3.53
C PRO A 158 -11.39 15.55 3.24
N GLY A 159 -11.88 15.17 2.05
CA GLY A 159 -13.24 15.41 1.60
C GLY A 159 -13.84 14.16 1.00
N ASP A 160 -15.13 14.18 0.69
CA ASP A 160 -15.77 13.15 -0.10
C ASP A 160 -15.63 13.44 -1.60
N LYS A 161 -15.91 12.43 -2.44
CA LYS A 161 -15.80 12.53 -3.89
C LYS A 161 -16.74 13.60 -4.46
N LEU A 162 -17.98 13.65 -3.94
CA LEU A 162 -18.98 14.63 -4.38
C LEU A 162 -18.53 16.06 -4.08
N ALA A 163 -17.89 16.28 -2.93
CA ALA A 163 -17.32 17.57 -2.58
C ALA A 163 -16.23 17.96 -3.57
N ILE A 164 -15.30 17.06 -3.91
CA ILE A 164 -14.19 17.35 -4.83
C ILE A 164 -14.71 17.62 -6.25
N ASP A 165 -15.66 16.85 -6.73
CA ASP A 165 -16.24 17.00 -8.07
C ASP A 165 -17.08 18.27 -8.19
N SER A 166 -17.69 18.72 -7.09
CA SER A 166 -18.51 19.94 -7.04
C SER A 166 -17.72 21.22 -6.81
N PHE A 167 -16.50 21.13 -6.26
CA PHE A 167 -15.65 22.29 -6.03
C PHE A 167 -14.98 22.75 -7.32
N THR A 168 -14.93 24.08 -7.49
CA THR A 168 -14.16 24.70 -8.57
C THR A 168 -12.72 24.23 -8.50
N LYS A 169 -12.21 23.69 -9.61
CA LYS A 169 -10.80 23.33 -9.73
C LYS A 169 -9.92 24.55 -9.47
N MET A 170 -8.91 24.38 -8.65
CA MET A 170 -8.05 25.45 -8.16
C MET A 170 -6.59 25.25 -8.56
N SER A 171 -5.86 26.34 -8.76
CA SER A 171 -4.39 26.29 -8.94
C SER A 171 -3.66 25.83 -7.67
N LEU A 172 -4.26 26.06 -6.50
CA LEU A 172 -3.76 25.62 -5.19
C LEU A 172 -4.84 24.77 -4.51
N PRO A 173 -4.76 23.44 -4.60
CA PRO A 173 -5.77 22.57 -4.03
C PRO A 173 -5.82 22.68 -2.50
N THR A 174 -7.03 22.49 -1.97
CA THR A 174 -7.31 22.56 -0.53
C THR A 174 -7.85 21.25 0.03
N MET A 175 -8.34 20.35 -0.85
CA MET A 175 -9.01 19.09 -0.47
C MET A 175 -8.47 17.92 -1.26
N PHE A 176 -8.64 16.73 -0.69
CA PHE A 176 -8.37 15.45 -1.36
C PHE A 176 -9.37 14.39 -0.92
N THR A 177 -9.56 13.39 -1.77
CA THR A 177 -10.23 12.12 -1.42
C THR A 177 -9.37 10.95 -1.86
N SER A 178 -9.63 9.77 -1.30
CA SER A 178 -8.94 8.54 -1.70
C SER A 178 -9.93 7.40 -1.87
N GLU A 179 -9.71 6.59 -2.89
CA GLU A 179 -10.53 5.42 -3.22
C GLU A 179 -9.65 4.33 -3.81
N THR A 180 -10.10 3.07 -3.70
CA THR A 180 -9.52 1.95 -4.44
C THR A 180 -10.41 1.70 -5.65
N GLU A 181 -9.79 1.59 -6.83
CA GLU A 181 -10.47 1.29 -8.09
C GLU A 181 -9.70 0.20 -8.84
N THR A 182 -10.41 -0.68 -9.53
CA THR A 182 -9.81 -1.65 -10.43
C THR A 182 -10.11 -1.22 -11.85
N GLU A 183 -9.08 -1.01 -12.65
CA GLU A 183 -9.21 -0.64 -14.05
C GLU A 183 -8.71 -1.77 -14.95
N GLU A 184 -9.42 -1.99 -16.04
CA GLU A 184 -8.98 -2.80 -17.16
C GLU A 184 -8.09 -1.94 -18.05
N VAL A 185 -6.80 -2.31 -18.13
CA VAL A 185 -5.82 -1.59 -18.94
C VAL A 185 -5.86 -2.11 -20.34
N HIS A 186 -6.45 -1.34 -21.23
CA HIS A 186 -6.62 -1.64 -22.64
C HIS A 186 -5.51 -1.05 -23.49
N PHE A 187 -4.99 -1.85 -24.40
CA PHE A 187 -4.06 -1.42 -25.44
C PHE A 187 -4.73 -1.57 -26.81
N PRO A 188 -5.38 -0.53 -27.36
CA PRO A 188 -6.28 -0.64 -28.51
C PRO A 188 -5.69 -1.31 -29.76
N HIS A 189 -4.39 -1.19 -29.99
CA HIS A 189 -3.73 -1.86 -31.12
C HIS A 189 -3.50 -3.36 -30.92
N LEU A 190 -3.83 -3.90 -29.75
CA LEU A 190 -3.82 -5.33 -29.46
C LEU A 190 -5.22 -5.95 -29.52
N ASP A 191 -6.28 -5.16 -29.65
CA ASP A 191 -7.67 -5.64 -29.62
C ASP A 191 -7.97 -6.60 -30.78
N ASP A 192 -7.23 -6.52 -31.87
CA ASP A 192 -7.36 -7.44 -33.02
C ASP A 192 -6.68 -8.81 -32.78
N ASP A 193 -5.89 -8.96 -31.71
CA ASP A 193 -5.23 -10.23 -31.38
C ASP A 193 -6.11 -11.08 -30.47
N PRO A 194 -6.62 -12.24 -30.92
CA PRO A 194 -7.53 -13.10 -30.15
C PRO A 194 -6.89 -13.72 -28.88
N ASN A 195 -5.56 -13.62 -28.75
CA ASN A 195 -4.84 -14.13 -27.58
C ASN A 195 -4.46 -13.02 -26.57
N TYR A 196 -4.84 -11.78 -26.87
CA TYR A 196 -4.59 -10.68 -25.94
C TYR A 196 -5.66 -10.64 -24.87
N GLU A 197 -5.23 -10.66 -23.62
CA GLU A 197 -6.08 -10.43 -22.46
C GLU A 197 -5.67 -9.11 -21.81
N PRO A 198 -6.60 -8.16 -21.61
CA PRO A 198 -6.33 -6.90 -20.92
C PRO A 198 -5.82 -7.12 -19.50
N TYR A 199 -4.95 -6.21 -19.04
CA TYR A 199 -4.45 -6.26 -17.68
C TYR A 199 -5.47 -5.67 -16.73
N MET A 200 -5.84 -6.41 -15.68
CA MET A 200 -6.58 -5.87 -14.56
C MET A 200 -5.59 -5.29 -13.55
N VAL A 201 -5.67 -3.99 -13.31
CA VAL A 201 -4.77 -3.30 -12.39
C VAL A 201 -5.60 -2.63 -11.30
N GLU A 202 -5.25 -2.93 -10.06
CA GLU A 202 -5.83 -2.28 -8.90
C GLU A 202 -5.03 -1.04 -8.55
N TYR A 203 -5.71 0.10 -8.46
CA TYR A 203 -5.15 1.39 -8.10
C TYR A 203 -5.71 1.87 -6.77
N PHE A 204 -4.83 2.34 -5.91
CA PHE A 204 -5.22 3.25 -4.84
C PHE A 204 -5.02 4.69 -5.33
N LYS A 205 -6.12 5.41 -5.47
CA LYS A 205 -6.17 6.70 -6.11
C LYS A 205 -6.47 7.80 -5.11
N ILE A 206 -5.67 8.86 -5.15
CA ILE A 206 -5.91 10.08 -4.41
C ILE A 206 -6.28 11.16 -5.43
N SER A 207 -7.47 11.73 -5.30
CA SER A 207 -7.92 12.82 -6.15
C SER A 207 -7.88 14.15 -5.41
N THR A 208 -7.50 15.20 -6.11
CA THR A 208 -7.45 16.57 -5.57
C THR A 208 -8.22 17.53 -6.48
N ASN A 209 -8.58 18.70 -5.97
CA ASN A 209 -9.19 19.75 -6.77
C ASN A 209 -8.15 20.65 -7.48
N SER A 210 -6.99 20.11 -7.85
CA SER A 210 -5.94 20.86 -8.56
C SER A 210 -6.17 20.88 -10.06
N ILE A 211 -5.86 22.02 -10.72
CA ILE A 211 -5.83 22.15 -12.19
C ILE A 211 -4.43 22.05 -12.78
N GLN A 212 -3.40 22.04 -11.96
CA GLN A 212 -2.00 22.06 -12.42
C GLN A 212 -1.13 21.14 -11.56
N ASN A 213 0.01 20.75 -12.13
CA ASN A 213 0.99 19.95 -11.42
C ASN A 213 1.64 20.74 -10.29
N ILE A 214 1.60 20.20 -9.10
CA ILE A 214 2.29 20.74 -7.93
C ILE A 214 3.00 19.62 -7.16
N ASN A 215 3.91 19.99 -6.28
CA ASN A 215 4.58 19.03 -5.40
C ASN A 215 3.68 18.69 -4.23
N TYR A 216 3.42 17.40 -4.04
CA TYR A 216 2.70 16.85 -2.89
C TYR A 216 3.60 16.00 -2.02
N ARG A 217 3.26 15.95 -0.75
CA ARG A 217 3.72 14.95 0.21
C ARG A 217 2.54 14.11 0.62
N VAL A 218 2.63 12.81 0.32
CA VAL A 218 1.61 11.82 0.66
C VAL A 218 2.08 11.03 1.86
N THR A 219 1.28 10.97 2.92
CA THR A 219 1.52 10.12 4.08
C THR A 219 0.42 9.06 4.13
N PHE A 220 0.79 7.80 4.13
CA PHE A 220 -0.15 6.70 4.05
C PHE A 220 0.30 5.50 4.89
N LEU A 221 -0.66 4.64 5.24
CA LEU A 221 -0.38 3.32 5.79
C LEU A 221 -0.03 2.37 4.65
N LYS A 222 1.14 1.74 4.75
CA LYS A 222 1.51 0.67 3.82
C LYS A 222 0.54 -0.49 3.98
N GLY A 223 0.10 -1.04 2.86
CA GLY A 223 -0.49 -2.37 2.83
C GLY A 223 0.49 -3.40 3.38
N ILE A 224 -0.03 -4.45 3.97
CA ILE A 224 0.79 -5.54 4.50
C ILE A 224 0.81 -6.66 3.46
N PRO A 225 1.99 -7.03 2.94
CA PRO A 225 2.11 -8.08 1.96
C PRO A 225 1.56 -9.41 2.51
N LYS A 226 1.03 -10.23 1.60
CA LYS A 226 0.57 -11.56 1.95
C LYS A 226 1.75 -12.37 2.50
N LEU A 227 1.64 -12.73 3.78
CA LEU A 227 2.69 -13.44 4.48
C LEU A 227 2.78 -14.90 4.06
N THR A 228 4.01 -15.41 4.09
CA THR A 228 4.31 -16.84 4.01
C THR A 228 5.02 -17.31 5.29
N LEU A 229 5.05 -18.62 5.52
CA LEU A 229 5.74 -19.19 6.69
C LEU A 229 7.26 -18.92 6.71
N LYS A 230 7.84 -18.56 5.57
CA LYS A 230 9.28 -18.26 5.46
C LYS A 230 9.62 -16.79 5.69
N ASP A 231 8.60 -15.94 5.77
CA ASP A 231 8.79 -14.51 5.86
C ASP A 231 9.19 -14.08 7.27
N THR A 232 9.73 -12.89 7.32
CA THR A 232 10.03 -12.18 8.57
C THR A 232 9.23 -10.89 8.59
N LEU A 233 8.44 -10.70 9.64
CA LEU A 233 7.73 -9.45 9.86
C LEU A 233 8.71 -8.34 10.24
N HIS A 234 8.79 -7.32 9.42
CA HIS A 234 9.58 -6.11 9.65
C HIS A 234 8.82 -5.09 10.50
N ILE A 235 8.37 -5.54 11.67
CA ILE A 235 7.67 -4.73 12.67
C ILE A 235 8.58 -4.57 13.88
N SER A 236 8.46 -3.46 14.61
CA SER A 236 9.24 -3.23 15.82
C SER A 236 8.91 -4.27 16.88
N SER A 237 9.93 -4.71 17.63
CA SER A 237 9.78 -5.65 18.75
C SER A 237 8.79 -5.18 19.83
N LYS A 238 8.53 -3.88 19.96
CA LYS A 238 7.53 -3.36 20.89
C LYS A 238 6.09 -3.85 20.60
N TYR A 239 5.81 -4.35 19.40
CA TYR A 239 4.51 -4.89 19.02
C TYR A 239 4.42 -6.42 19.17
N GLU A 240 5.54 -7.07 19.50
CA GLU A 240 5.66 -8.55 19.49
C GLU A 240 4.66 -9.20 20.42
N SER A 241 4.61 -8.77 21.69
CA SER A 241 3.65 -9.30 22.66
C SER A 241 2.19 -9.09 22.24
N MET A 242 1.86 -7.92 21.69
CA MET A 242 0.51 -7.64 21.20
C MET A 242 0.11 -8.59 20.07
N ILE A 243 1.04 -8.88 19.14
CA ILE A 243 0.77 -9.79 18.03
C ILE A 243 0.67 -11.24 18.51
N GLU A 244 1.55 -11.65 19.43
CA GLU A 244 1.51 -12.99 20.04
C GLU A 244 0.20 -13.23 20.76
N ASP A 245 -0.17 -12.35 21.69
CA ASP A 245 -1.40 -12.50 22.49
C ASP A 245 -2.64 -12.45 21.59
N GLY A 246 -2.68 -11.53 20.63
CA GLY A 246 -3.76 -11.48 19.64
C GLY A 246 -3.87 -12.74 18.79
N LEU A 247 -2.74 -13.34 18.38
CA LEU A 247 -2.75 -14.61 17.66
C LEU A 247 -3.24 -15.76 18.56
N CYS A 248 -2.83 -15.78 19.82
CA CYS A 248 -3.35 -16.76 20.81
C CYS A 248 -4.87 -16.65 20.94
N VAL A 249 -5.43 -15.44 21.01
CA VAL A 249 -6.90 -15.21 21.03
C VAL A 249 -7.56 -15.82 19.78
N LYS A 250 -7.02 -15.56 18.57
CA LYS A 250 -7.55 -16.12 17.31
C LYS A 250 -7.49 -17.65 17.29
N LEU A 251 -6.38 -18.23 17.74
CA LEU A 251 -6.24 -19.69 17.86
C LEU A 251 -7.23 -20.29 18.86
N CYS A 252 -7.41 -19.67 20.03
CA CYS A 252 -8.43 -20.08 21.00
C CYS A 252 -9.84 -20.07 20.40
N GLN A 253 -10.17 -19.07 19.63
CA GLN A 253 -11.46 -19.00 18.91
C GLN A 253 -11.60 -20.13 17.89
N ARG A 254 -10.59 -20.33 17.05
CA ARG A 254 -10.58 -21.35 15.99
C ARG A 254 -10.73 -22.76 16.56
N TYR A 255 -9.99 -23.08 17.62
CA TYR A 255 -9.96 -24.41 18.23
C TYR A 255 -10.94 -24.56 19.42
N LYS A 256 -11.79 -23.56 19.67
CA LYS A 256 -12.82 -23.56 20.71
C LYS A 256 -12.30 -23.75 22.14
N LEU A 257 -11.11 -23.20 22.42
CA LEU A 257 -10.47 -23.23 23.74
C LEU A 257 -11.03 -22.07 24.62
N MET A 258 -12.32 -22.16 24.96
CA MET A 258 -13.06 -21.07 25.61
C MET A 258 -12.65 -20.87 27.08
N ASP A 259 -12.05 -21.86 27.71
CA ASP A 259 -11.66 -21.78 29.14
C ASP A 259 -10.44 -20.87 29.35
N ILE A 260 -9.49 -20.87 28.40
CA ILE A 260 -8.26 -20.07 28.48
C ILE A 260 -8.29 -18.79 27.67
N LYS A 261 -9.26 -18.65 26.75
CA LYS A 261 -9.41 -17.50 25.88
C LYS A 261 -9.49 -16.15 26.63
N PRO A 262 -10.25 -16.02 27.76
CA PRO A 262 -10.37 -14.75 28.48
C PRO A 262 -9.03 -14.22 29.01
N ASP A 263 -8.10 -15.07 29.38
CA ASP A 263 -6.79 -14.67 29.87
C ASP A 263 -5.98 -14.01 28.75
N TYR A 264 -5.96 -14.64 27.55
CA TYR A 264 -5.30 -14.08 26.39
C TYR A 264 -5.96 -12.82 25.86
N GLU A 265 -7.30 -12.69 25.95
CA GLU A 265 -8.02 -11.45 25.62
C GLU A 265 -7.61 -10.30 26.55
N ALA A 266 -7.48 -10.57 27.84
CA ALA A 266 -7.04 -9.58 28.83
C ALA A 266 -5.60 -9.10 28.58
N ASP A 267 -4.70 -10.04 28.27
CA ASP A 267 -3.30 -9.78 27.94
C ASP A 267 -3.19 -8.98 26.63
N PHE A 268 -3.92 -9.39 25.60
CA PHE A 268 -3.98 -8.69 24.31
C PHE A 268 -4.47 -7.24 24.47
N GLU A 269 -5.57 -7.02 25.19
CA GLU A 269 -6.10 -5.68 25.42
C GLU A 269 -5.14 -4.82 26.28
N THR A 270 -4.37 -5.45 27.15
CA THR A 270 -3.35 -4.75 27.95
C THR A 270 -2.16 -4.35 27.08
N ALA A 271 -1.67 -5.26 26.24
CA ALA A 271 -0.60 -5.01 25.27
C ALA A 271 -1.02 -3.92 24.27
N LYS A 272 -2.26 -3.99 23.73
CA LYS A 272 -2.84 -3.01 22.82
C LYS A 272 -2.87 -1.61 23.43
N ARG A 273 -3.33 -1.47 24.69
CA ARG A 273 -3.30 -0.19 25.42
C ARG A 273 -1.87 0.32 25.65
N GLY A 274 -0.92 -0.57 25.92
CA GLY A 274 0.50 -0.23 26.03
C GLY A 274 1.05 0.37 24.73
N VAL A 275 0.82 -0.30 23.62
CA VAL A 275 1.22 0.17 22.27
C VAL A 275 0.54 1.49 21.92
N ALA A 276 -0.76 1.62 22.16
CA ALA A 276 -1.49 2.86 21.90
C ALA A 276 -0.91 4.06 22.66
N ARG A 277 -0.48 3.87 23.92
CA ARG A 277 0.20 4.92 24.72
C ARG A 277 1.54 5.32 24.11
N ILE A 278 2.36 4.35 23.69
CA ILE A 278 3.65 4.61 23.06
C ILE A 278 3.44 5.36 21.72
N ASN A 279 2.48 4.92 20.94
CA ASN A 279 2.16 5.57 19.67
C ASN A 279 1.59 6.98 19.84
N ALA A 280 0.78 7.21 20.88
CA ALA A 280 0.26 8.53 21.23
C ALA A 280 1.38 9.50 21.67
N ALA A 281 2.36 9.00 22.44
CA ALA A 281 3.52 9.79 22.85
C ALA A 281 4.42 10.19 21.66
N ASN A 282 4.45 9.37 20.62
CA ASN A 282 5.25 9.61 19.40
C ASN A 282 4.48 10.35 18.29
N ARG A 283 3.18 10.66 18.50
CA ARG A 283 2.45 11.50 17.55
C ARG A 283 2.97 12.93 17.63
N PRO A 284 3.32 13.55 16.50
CA PRO A 284 3.59 14.98 16.51
C PRO A 284 2.34 15.67 17.07
N MET A 285 2.53 16.56 18.05
CA MET A 285 1.43 17.35 18.61
C MET A 285 0.81 18.17 17.49
N THR A 286 -0.34 17.74 17.00
CA THR A 286 -1.22 18.58 16.21
C THR A 286 -1.91 19.53 17.18
N TYR A 287 -1.42 20.75 17.27
CA TYR A 287 -2.18 21.80 17.95
C TYR A 287 -3.48 22.03 17.16
N GLN A 288 -4.59 21.52 17.68
CA GLN A 288 -5.89 22.05 17.32
C GLN A 288 -5.95 23.45 17.91
N VAL A 289 -5.68 24.44 17.07
CA VAL A 289 -6.05 25.82 17.40
C VAL A 289 -7.56 25.81 17.57
N GLY A 290 -8.02 26.10 18.80
CA GLY A 290 -9.43 26.03 19.15
C GLY A 290 -10.28 26.79 18.12
N ARG A 291 -11.44 26.27 17.80
CA ARG A 291 -12.47 26.90 16.99
C ARG A 291 -12.89 28.22 17.63
N GLY A 292 -12.11 29.28 17.38
CA GLY A 292 -12.61 30.65 17.50
C GLY A 292 -13.70 30.83 16.45
N ARG A 293 -14.83 31.38 16.85
CA ARG A 293 -15.91 31.77 15.94
C ARG A 293 -15.38 32.84 14.97
N GLY A 294 -14.90 32.43 13.82
CA GLY A 294 -14.40 33.28 12.77
C GLY A 294 -13.81 32.38 11.67
N TRP A 295 -14.19 32.61 10.44
CA TRP A 295 -13.70 31.92 9.24
C TRP A 295 -12.25 32.36 8.94
N ASP A 296 -11.33 32.14 9.87
CA ASP A 296 -9.92 32.31 9.58
C ASP A 296 -9.32 30.94 9.34
N ALA A 297 -8.79 30.75 8.12
CA ALA A 297 -8.09 29.55 7.70
C ALA A 297 -6.95 29.26 8.68
N GLY A 298 -7.19 28.31 9.60
CA GLY A 298 -6.19 27.85 10.56
C GLY A 298 -5.06 27.16 9.81
N TYR A 299 -3.88 27.75 9.89
CA TYR A 299 -2.65 27.14 9.40
C TYR A 299 -2.21 26.05 10.36
N TYR A 300 -2.14 24.81 9.89
CA TYR A 300 -1.54 23.71 10.64
C TYR A 300 -0.05 23.64 10.31
N GLU A 301 0.78 23.97 11.27
CA GLU A 301 2.22 23.75 11.18
C GLU A 301 2.51 22.29 11.53
N LEU A 302 2.75 21.45 10.52
CA LEU A 302 3.37 20.15 10.76
C LEU A 302 4.83 20.43 11.10
N ALA A 303 5.17 20.33 12.38
CA ALA A 303 6.56 20.34 12.79
C ALA A 303 7.25 19.13 12.18
N GLY A 304 8.01 19.35 11.11
CA GLY A 304 8.92 18.36 10.55
C GLY A 304 10.04 18.17 11.56
N GLY A 305 9.96 17.10 12.32
CA GLY A 305 11.14 16.60 13.01
C GLY A 305 12.07 15.98 12.00
N ASP A 306 13.25 16.54 11.83
CA ASP A 306 14.36 15.88 11.16
C ASP A 306 14.70 14.61 11.95
N PHE A 307 14.61 13.46 11.29
CA PHE A 307 15.21 12.19 11.70
C PHE A 307 16.11 11.69 10.58
#